data_c8a6d6b7852253805d1512dec5a2b308
#
_entry.id   c8a6d6b7852253805d1512dec5a2b308
#
_cell.length_a   1.000
_cell.length_b   1.000
_cell.length_c   1.000
_cell.angle_alpha   90.00
_cell.angle_beta   90.00
_cell.angle_gamma   90.00
#
_symmetry.space_group_name_H-M   'P 1'
#
loop_
_entity.id
_entity.type
_entity.pdbx_description
1 polymer ?
#
loop_
_entity_poly.entity_id
_entity_poly.type
_entity_poly.pdbx_seq_one_letter_code
_entity_poly.pdbx_strand_id
1 'polypeptide(L)'
;MAVGRGARTWRFDAGRICLDLVATERAGGVPGTCEQLDGPDHLAQWLTDAGLVPPGTALDALDDTWVACFQELRSAVSRLMAAQLGGPPADGALERVNSLASAAPPGPRAVRGADGVLVRALSATPDCAGLLAVVARDAVDLLTDPVARAALRRCQGEACHRLYLDTSRGGRRRWCSGEVCGNRERVARHRRRTSGPAAASGPATTGPYGPGEPGPYGPEKEIPPGVE
;
A
#
# COMPACT_ATOMS: atom_id res chain seq x y z
N MET A 1 13.07 18.01 25.97
CA MET A 1 12.86 18.54 24.62
C MET A 1 12.47 17.38 23.73
N ALA A 2 11.18 17.23 23.42
CA ALA A 2 10.72 16.22 22.47
C ALA A 2 11.12 16.70 21.06
N VAL A 3 11.98 15.95 20.39
CA VAL A 3 12.25 16.16 18.96
C VAL A 3 10.95 15.81 18.24
N GLY A 4 10.24 16.83 17.76
CA GLY A 4 9.02 16.65 16.98
C GLY A 4 9.36 15.76 15.77
N ARG A 5 8.88 14.51 15.78
CA ARG A 5 8.95 13.61 14.62
C ARG A 5 8.06 14.24 13.57
N GLY A 6 8.63 14.46 12.38
CA GLY A 6 7.92 15.13 11.27
C GLY A 6 6.63 14.40 10.90
N ALA A 7 5.60 15.17 10.50
CA ALA A 7 4.30 14.65 10.05
C ALA A 7 4.50 13.53 9.01
N ARG A 8 3.80 12.41 9.20
CA ARG A 8 3.82 11.28 8.26
C ARG A 8 2.71 11.42 7.24
N THR A 9 2.97 10.97 6.02
CA THR A 9 1.94 10.89 4.98
C THR A 9 1.36 9.49 4.97
N TRP A 10 0.12 9.36 5.39
CA TRP A 10 -0.63 8.12 5.37
C TRP A 10 -1.28 7.90 4.01
N ARG A 11 -1.60 6.66 3.73
CA ARG A 11 -2.34 6.29 2.51
C ARG A 11 -3.60 5.53 2.91
N PHE A 12 -4.75 6.17 2.69
CA PHE A 12 -6.09 5.63 2.95
C PHE A 12 -6.74 5.17 1.63
N ASP A 13 -6.08 4.25 0.93
CA ASP A 13 -6.48 3.77 -0.40
C ASP A 13 -6.64 2.24 -0.48
N ALA A 14 -6.66 1.57 0.68
CA ALA A 14 -6.91 0.13 0.73
C ALA A 14 -8.41 -0.22 0.63
N GLY A 15 -9.31 0.76 0.77
CA GLY A 15 -10.75 0.62 0.63
C GLY A 15 -11.51 0.27 1.91
N ARG A 16 -10.82 -0.02 3.02
CA ARG A 16 -11.36 -0.28 4.36
C ARG A 16 -10.38 0.20 5.41
N ILE A 17 -10.89 0.78 6.50
CA ILE A 17 -10.04 1.34 7.55
C ILE A 17 -9.19 0.28 8.26
N CYS A 18 -9.71 -0.93 8.42
CA CYS A 18 -8.94 -2.05 8.99
C CYS A 18 -7.74 -2.44 8.10
N LEU A 19 -7.86 -2.33 6.76
CA LEU A 19 -6.76 -2.56 5.84
C LEU A 19 -5.77 -1.37 5.81
N ASP A 20 -6.26 -0.14 6.01
CA ASP A 20 -5.41 1.03 6.15
C ASP A 20 -4.60 0.98 7.45
N LEU A 21 -5.17 0.41 8.55
CA LEU A 21 -4.41 0.11 9.76
C LEU A 21 -3.32 -0.94 9.48
N VAL A 22 -3.63 -2.04 8.79
CA VAL A 22 -2.63 -3.04 8.39
C VAL A 22 -1.50 -2.43 7.57
N ALA A 23 -1.81 -1.44 6.73
CA ALA A 23 -0.84 -0.77 5.88
C ALA A 23 0.13 0.17 6.62
N THR A 24 -0.08 0.44 7.92
CA THR A 24 0.86 1.20 8.76
C THR A 24 2.13 0.42 9.09
N GLU A 25 2.11 -0.90 8.93
CA GLU A 25 3.30 -1.73 8.96
C GLU A 25 3.81 -1.92 7.52
N ARG A 26 4.96 -1.34 7.19
CA ARG A 26 5.59 -1.58 5.90
C ARG A 26 6.41 -2.87 5.96
N ALA A 27 5.97 -3.89 5.28
CA ALA A 27 6.86 -4.95 4.84
C ALA A 27 7.84 -4.34 3.82
N GLY A 28 8.96 -3.82 4.30
CA GLY A 28 10.03 -3.36 3.44
C GLY A 28 10.88 -4.56 3.03
N GLY A 29 11.25 -4.67 1.75
CA GLY A 29 12.31 -5.56 1.29
C GLY A 29 13.72 -5.12 1.75
N VAL A 30 13.80 -4.31 2.80
CA VAL A 30 15.01 -3.88 3.50
C VAL A 30 14.90 -4.39 4.94
N PRO A 31 15.96 -4.97 5.54
CA PRO A 31 15.94 -5.41 6.93
C PRO A 31 15.52 -4.26 7.85
N GLY A 32 14.38 -4.42 8.51
CA GLY A 32 13.73 -3.45 9.36
C GLY A 32 12.35 -3.09 8.81
N THR A 33 11.30 -3.79 9.29
CA THR A 33 9.91 -3.35 9.12
C THR A 33 9.83 -1.89 9.58
N CYS A 34 9.47 -0.97 8.69
CA CYS A 34 9.29 0.41 9.09
C CYS A 34 7.94 0.53 9.78
N GLU A 35 7.95 0.43 11.12
CA GLU A 35 6.81 0.76 11.95
C GLU A 35 6.43 2.22 11.74
N GLN A 36 5.17 2.48 11.44
CA GLN A 36 4.68 3.84 11.24
C GLN A 36 3.89 4.35 12.45
N LEU A 37 3.31 3.46 13.25
CA LEU A 37 2.70 3.78 14.54
C LEU A 37 3.73 3.56 15.66
N ASP A 38 4.80 4.35 15.66
CA ASP A 38 5.93 4.20 16.59
C ASP A 38 5.87 5.16 17.78
N GLY A 39 4.69 5.74 18.05
CA GLY A 39 4.45 6.59 19.21
C GLY A 39 3.07 7.26 19.21
N PRO A 40 2.69 7.86 20.35
CA PRO A 40 1.38 8.49 20.54
C PRO A 40 1.05 9.57 19.49
N ASP A 41 1.99 10.43 19.15
CA ASP A 41 1.78 11.51 18.17
C ASP A 41 1.40 10.96 16.79
N HIS A 42 2.06 9.86 16.36
CA HIS A 42 1.76 9.23 15.07
C HIS A 42 0.42 8.51 15.08
N LEU A 43 0.04 7.90 16.21
CA LEU A 43 -1.29 7.31 16.36
C LEU A 43 -2.37 8.40 16.34
N ALA A 44 -2.20 9.51 17.06
CA ALA A 44 -3.13 10.64 17.07
C ALA A 44 -3.32 11.21 15.65
N GLN A 45 -2.23 11.40 14.92
CA GLN A 45 -2.28 11.84 13.53
C GLN A 45 -3.04 10.82 12.66
N TRP A 46 -2.71 9.51 12.77
CA TRP A 46 -3.39 8.47 11.99
C TRP A 46 -4.90 8.44 12.26
N LEU A 47 -5.33 8.53 13.53
CA LEU A 47 -6.73 8.54 13.93
C LEU A 47 -7.49 9.73 13.33
N THR A 48 -6.85 10.90 13.28
CA THR A 48 -7.42 12.12 12.71
C THR A 48 -7.49 12.03 11.19
N ASP A 49 -6.39 11.64 10.53
CA ASP A 49 -6.31 11.54 9.07
C ASP A 49 -7.23 10.43 8.52
N ALA A 50 -7.44 9.36 9.30
CA ALA A 50 -8.41 8.30 9.03
C ALA A 50 -9.88 8.74 9.21
N GLY A 51 -10.12 9.93 9.73
CA GLY A 51 -11.46 10.42 10.03
C GLY A 51 -12.18 9.72 11.19
N LEU A 52 -11.44 8.95 12.01
CA LEU A 52 -11.99 8.30 13.21
C LEU A 52 -12.25 9.33 14.31
N VAL A 53 -11.37 10.30 14.41
CA VAL A 53 -11.45 11.41 15.36
C VAL A 53 -11.49 12.73 14.58
N PRO A 54 -12.48 13.62 14.84
CA PRO A 54 -12.51 14.95 14.24
C PRO A 54 -11.26 15.78 14.58
N PRO A 55 -10.78 16.64 13.67
CA PRO A 55 -9.68 17.55 13.96
C PRO A 55 -9.96 18.41 15.20
N GLY A 56 -8.94 18.58 16.05
CA GLY A 56 -9.06 19.36 17.29
C GLY A 56 -9.73 18.62 18.46
N THR A 57 -10.08 17.35 18.31
CA THR A 57 -10.54 16.55 19.45
C THR A 57 -9.37 16.26 20.40
N ALA A 58 -9.56 16.55 21.70
CA ALA A 58 -8.56 16.22 22.70
C ALA A 58 -8.40 14.69 22.84
N LEU A 59 -7.16 14.23 22.82
CA LEU A 59 -6.74 12.83 23.01
C LEU A 59 -5.75 12.73 24.20
N ASP A 60 -6.05 13.42 25.29
CA ASP A 60 -5.13 13.59 26.44
C ASP A 60 -4.75 12.24 27.10
N ALA A 61 -5.60 11.23 26.99
CA ALA A 61 -5.35 9.88 27.50
C ALA A 61 -4.54 9.00 26.54
N LEU A 62 -4.21 9.49 25.33
CA LEU A 62 -3.49 8.70 24.35
C LEU A 62 -2.02 8.58 24.73
N ASP A 63 -1.57 7.36 24.95
CA ASP A 63 -0.23 6.99 25.39
C ASP A 63 0.34 5.79 24.60
N ASP A 64 1.50 5.30 25.00
CA ASP A 64 2.14 4.13 24.39
C ASP A 64 1.30 2.85 24.54
N THR A 65 0.42 2.78 25.54
CA THR A 65 -0.50 1.65 25.73
C THR A 65 -1.51 1.59 24.58
N TRP A 66 -2.05 2.74 24.18
CA TRP A 66 -2.93 2.79 23.01
C TRP A 66 -2.21 2.37 21.74
N VAL A 67 -0.96 2.82 21.55
CA VAL A 67 -0.15 2.43 20.40
C VAL A 67 0.00 0.92 20.33
N ALA A 68 0.36 0.29 21.46
CA ALA A 68 0.49 -1.16 21.56
C ALA A 68 -0.84 -1.88 21.22
N CYS A 69 -1.97 -1.39 21.75
CA CYS A 69 -3.30 -1.96 21.45
C CYS A 69 -3.65 -1.88 19.95
N PHE A 70 -3.36 -0.77 19.28
CA PHE A 70 -3.58 -0.62 17.83
C PHE A 70 -2.65 -1.52 17.01
N GLN A 71 -1.39 -1.70 17.42
CA GLN A 71 -0.45 -2.63 16.82
C GLN A 71 -0.90 -4.10 16.97
N GLU A 72 -1.45 -4.47 18.16
CA GLU A 72 -2.05 -5.80 18.37
C GLU A 72 -3.26 -6.04 17.47
N LEU A 73 -4.20 -5.08 17.40
CA LEU A 73 -5.35 -5.16 16.49
C LEU A 73 -4.89 -5.31 15.04
N ARG A 74 -3.93 -4.50 14.62
CA ARG A 74 -3.31 -4.57 13.29
C ARG A 74 -2.80 -5.98 12.98
N SER A 75 -2.05 -6.56 13.94
CA SER A 75 -1.49 -7.91 13.78
C SER A 75 -2.57 -8.98 13.70
N ALA A 76 -3.66 -8.85 14.50
CA ALA A 76 -4.80 -9.76 14.44
C ALA A 76 -5.53 -9.66 13.08
N VAL A 77 -5.83 -8.45 12.63
CA VAL A 77 -6.47 -8.21 11.31
C VAL A 77 -5.58 -8.74 10.18
N SER A 78 -4.28 -8.47 10.21
CA SER A 78 -3.35 -8.96 9.18
C SER A 78 -3.36 -10.48 9.06
N ARG A 79 -3.38 -11.22 10.19
CA ARG A 79 -3.46 -12.69 10.21
C ARG A 79 -4.79 -13.19 9.65
N LEU A 80 -5.91 -12.57 10.02
CA LEU A 80 -7.23 -12.94 9.48
C LEU A 80 -7.31 -12.75 7.96
N MET A 81 -6.81 -11.60 7.46
CA MET A 81 -6.80 -11.34 6.03
C MET A 81 -5.86 -12.30 5.29
N ALA A 82 -4.73 -12.68 5.90
CA ALA A 82 -3.83 -13.70 5.33
C ALA A 82 -4.53 -15.06 5.23
N ALA A 83 -5.29 -15.47 6.25
CA ALA A 83 -6.06 -16.71 6.24
C ALA A 83 -7.13 -16.71 5.12
N GLN A 84 -7.81 -15.58 4.88
CA GLN A 84 -8.77 -15.43 3.76
C GLN A 84 -8.10 -15.54 2.39
N LEU A 85 -6.81 -15.28 2.28
CA LEU A 85 -6.03 -15.39 1.05
C LEU A 85 -5.27 -16.73 0.93
N GLY A 86 -5.70 -17.76 1.67
CA GLY A 86 -5.12 -19.10 1.63
C GLY A 86 -3.97 -19.33 2.61
N GLY A 87 -3.78 -18.44 3.58
CA GLY A 87 -2.85 -18.63 4.69
C GLY A 87 -3.41 -19.58 5.77
N PRO A 88 -2.64 -19.85 6.84
CA PRO A 88 -3.06 -20.72 7.93
C PRO A 88 -4.28 -20.14 8.68
N PRO A 89 -5.11 -20.98 9.31
CA PRO A 89 -6.19 -20.55 10.19
C PRO A 89 -5.68 -19.63 11.30
N ALA A 90 -6.52 -18.69 11.74
CA ALA A 90 -6.14 -17.64 12.69
C ALA A 90 -7.22 -17.45 13.79
N ASP A 91 -7.65 -18.55 14.42
CA ASP A 91 -8.78 -18.55 15.39
C ASP A 91 -8.55 -17.60 16.56
N GLY A 92 -7.36 -17.57 17.16
CA GLY A 92 -7.03 -16.63 18.24
C GLY A 92 -7.05 -15.17 17.78
N ALA A 93 -6.79 -14.89 16.51
CA ALA A 93 -6.93 -13.54 15.95
C ALA A 93 -8.41 -13.19 15.75
N LEU A 94 -9.25 -14.16 15.37
CA LEU A 94 -10.69 -13.98 15.24
C LEU A 94 -11.32 -13.65 16.60
N GLU A 95 -11.00 -14.40 17.64
CA GLU A 95 -11.47 -14.15 19.01
C GLU A 95 -11.06 -12.74 19.48
N ARG A 96 -9.81 -12.34 19.22
CA ARG A 96 -9.32 -11.01 19.58
C ARG A 96 -10.07 -9.89 18.88
N VAL A 97 -10.29 -10.00 17.56
CA VAL A 97 -11.06 -8.99 16.79
C VAL A 97 -12.50 -8.94 17.28
N ASN A 98 -13.17 -10.07 17.50
CA ASN A 98 -14.54 -10.13 18.03
C ASN A 98 -14.64 -9.50 19.42
N SER A 99 -13.69 -9.76 20.30
CA SER A 99 -13.63 -9.14 21.63
C SER A 99 -13.53 -7.63 21.56
N LEU A 100 -12.66 -7.10 20.70
CA LEU A 100 -12.51 -5.65 20.52
C LEU A 100 -13.73 -5.02 19.84
N ALA A 101 -14.36 -5.71 18.90
CA ALA A 101 -15.57 -5.23 18.20
C ALA A 101 -16.80 -5.11 19.14
N SER A 102 -16.79 -5.77 20.30
CA SER A 102 -17.89 -5.74 21.26
C SER A 102 -18.01 -4.41 22.02
N ALA A 103 -16.93 -3.65 22.16
CA ALA A 103 -16.97 -2.35 22.84
C ALA A 103 -17.83 -1.34 22.04
N ALA A 104 -18.34 -0.32 22.74
CA ALA A 104 -19.15 0.72 22.10
C ALA A 104 -18.26 1.76 21.40
N PRO A 105 -18.42 1.97 20.08
CA PRO A 105 -17.73 3.07 19.41
C PRO A 105 -18.20 4.44 19.91
N PRO A 106 -17.36 5.49 19.83
CA PRO A 106 -17.77 6.84 20.16
C PRO A 106 -18.88 7.30 19.19
N GLY A 107 -20.00 7.77 19.75
CA GLY A 107 -21.16 8.21 18.97
C GLY A 107 -20.83 9.47 18.14
N PRO A 108 -21.12 9.52 16.83
CA PRO A 108 -20.98 10.73 16.05
C PRO A 108 -22.11 11.71 16.37
N ARG A 109 -21.82 13.01 16.37
CA ARG A 109 -22.83 14.08 16.45
C ARG A 109 -22.47 15.20 15.50
N ALA A 110 -23.49 15.96 15.07
CA ALA A 110 -23.29 17.19 14.33
C ALA A 110 -23.33 18.39 15.30
N VAL A 111 -22.38 19.30 15.17
CA VAL A 111 -22.34 20.58 15.90
C VAL A 111 -22.16 21.73 14.91
N ARG A 112 -22.60 22.95 15.30
CA ARG A 112 -22.32 24.15 14.47
C ARG A 112 -20.91 24.66 14.75
N GLY A 113 -20.12 24.79 13.70
CA GLY A 113 -18.84 25.49 13.75
C GLY A 113 -19.02 27.00 13.94
N ALA A 114 -17.92 27.72 14.13
CA ALA A 114 -17.90 29.17 14.29
C ALA A 114 -18.45 29.91 13.07
N ASP A 115 -18.34 29.34 11.88
CA ASP A 115 -18.88 29.85 10.60
C ASP A 115 -20.35 29.46 10.36
N GLY A 116 -20.99 28.76 11.33
CA GLY A 116 -22.36 28.27 11.22
C GLY A 116 -22.53 26.97 10.43
N VAL A 117 -21.49 26.46 9.81
CA VAL A 117 -21.50 25.17 9.09
C VAL A 117 -21.57 24.00 10.07
N LEU A 118 -22.29 22.93 9.70
CA LEU A 118 -22.33 21.73 10.52
C LEU A 118 -21.02 20.94 10.35
N VAL A 119 -20.38 20.65 11.46
CA VAL A 119 -19.17 19.84 11.53
C VAL A 119 -19.41 18.59 12.37
N ARG A 120 -18.68 17.52 12.04
CA ARG A 120 -18.72 16.28 12.83
C ARG A 120 -17.97 16.48 14.13
N ALA A 121 -18.58 16.02 15.22
CA ALA A 121 -17.95 15.89 16.54
C ALA A 121 -18.25 14.50 17.10
N LEU A 122 -17.67 14.16 18.21
CA LEU A 122 -17.99 12.96 18.99
C LEU A 122 -18.88 13.33 20.17
N SER A 123 -19.76 12.42 20.57
CA SER A 123 -20.70 12.62 21.69
C SER A 123 -20.00 12.71 23.07
N ALA A 124 -18.82 12.12 23.17
CA ALA A 124 -17.94 12.10 24.34
C ALA A 124 -16.48 12.08 23.90
N THR A 125 -15.57 12.33 24.84
CA THR A 125 -14.12 12.11 24.63
C THR A 125 -13.90 10.64 24.26
N PRO A 126 -13.24 10.35 23.14
CA PRO A 126 -13.01 8.97 22.73
C PRO A 126 -12.02 8.28 23.67
N ASP A 127 -12.26 7.02 23.94
CA ASP A 127 -11.33 6.13 24.62
C ASP A 127 -10.71 5.11 23.66
N CYS A 128 -9.67 4.42 24.11
CA CYS A 128 -8.96 3.43 23.31
C CYS A 128 -9.88 2.31 22.84
N ALA A 129 -10.70 1.76 23.76
CA ALA A 129 -11.56 0.63 23.47
C ALA A 129 -12.61 0.97 22.39
N GLY A 130 -13.23 2.14 22.47
CA GLY A 130 -14.20 2.62 21.50
C GLY A 130 -13.60 2.83 20.11
N LEU A 131 -12.39 3.40 20.03
CA LEU A 131 -11.71 3.60 18.75
C LEU A 131 -11.22 2.27 18.13
N LEU A 132 -10.71 1.35 18.95
CA LEU A 132 -10.38 -0.01 18.50
C LEU A 132 -11.62 -0.74 17.98
N ALA A 133 -12.79 -0.55 18.64
CA ALA A 133 -14.03 -1.17 18.22
C ALA A 133 -14.49 -0.71 16.83
N VAL A 134 -14.26 0.56 16.46
CA VAL A 134 -14.56 1.03 15.10
C VAL A 134 -13.79 0.23 14.06
N VAL A 135 -12.49 0.06 14.24
CA VAL A 135 -11.63 -0.63 13.28
C VAL A 135 -11.88 -2.15 13.30
N ALA A 136 -12.12 -2.72 14.50
CA ALA A 136 -12.42 -4.14 14.64
C ALA A 136 -13.76 -4.52 13.98
N ARG A 137 -14.80 -3.68 14.13
CA ARG A 137 -16.09 -3.87 13.44
C ARG A 137 -15.95 -3.78 11.93
N ASP A 138 -15.16 -2.85 11.43
CA ASP A 138 -14.86 -2.76 10.01
C ASP A 138 -14.19 -4.04 9.47
N ALA A 139 -13.32 -4.68 10.27
CA ALA A 139 -12.73 -5.96 9.91
C ALA A 139 -13.75 -7.11 9.93
N VAL A 140 -14.68 -7.13 10.91
CA VAL A 140 -15.79 -8.10 10.96
C VAL A 140 -16.68 -7.93 9.74
N ASP A 141 -17.09 -6.70 9.41
CA ASP A 141 -17.93 -6.40 8.24
C ASP A 141 -17.27 -6.87 6.94
N LEU A 142 -15.96 -6.61 6.79
CA LEU A 142 -15.19 -7.08 5.63
C LEU A 142 -15.20 -8.60 5.52
N LEU A 143 -15.00 -9.30 6.64
CA LEU A 143 -14.85 -10.77 6.66
C LEU A 143 -16.20 -11.49 6.50
N THR A 144 -17.28 -10.86 6.91
CA THR A 144 -18.64 -11.44 6.85
C THR A 144 -19.38 -11.09 5.56
N ASP A 145 -18.99 -10.02 4.86
CA ASP A 145 -19.54 -9.70 3.53
C ASP A 145 -18.86 -10.55 2.44
N PRO A 146 -19.59 -11.46 1.77
CA PRO A 146 -19.03 -12.31 0.72
C PRO A 146 -18.45 -11.52 -0.45
N VAL A 147 -19.05 -10.37 -0.80
CA VAL A 147 -18.62 -9.53 -1.93
C VAL A 147 -17.32 -8.80 -1.59
N ALA A 148 -17.25 -8.16 -0.43
CA ALA A 148 -16.05 -7.49 0.03
C ALA A 148 -14.89 -8.48 0.22
N ARG A 149 -15.17 -9.63 0.83
CA ARG A 149 -14.18 -10.71 1.01
C ARG A 149 -13.65 -11.23 -0.33
N ALA A 150 -14.53 -11.43 -1.32
CA ALA A 150 -14.12 -11.85 -2.66
C ALA A 150 -13.32 -10.77 -3.41
N ALA A 151 -13.41 -9.50 -3.01
CA ALA A 151 -12.63 -8.40 -3.56
C ALA A 151 -11.28 -8.19 -2.86
N LEU A 152 -11.01 -8.87 -1.75
CA LEU A 152 -9.74 -8.76 -1.02
C LEU A 152 -8.57 -9.26 -1.88
N ARG A 153 -7.52 -8.45 -2.01
CA ARG A 153 -6.31 -8.76 -2.80
C ARG A 153 -5.05 -8.39 -2.04
N ARG A 154 -3.96 -9.07 -2.41
CA ARG A 154 -2.60 -8.68 -2.03
C ARG A 154 -1.92 -8.03 -3.23
N CYS A 155 -1.23 -6.92 -3.00
CA CYS A 155 -0.46 -6.25 -4.05
C CYS A 155 0.63 -7.18 -4.60
N GLN A 156 0.73 -7.26 -5.94
CA GLN A 156 1.71 -8.08 -6.64
C GLN A 156 3.02 -7.33 -6.93
N GLY A 157 3.21 -6.13 -6.36
CA GLY A 157 4.48 -5.40 -6.47
C GLY A 157 5.57 -6.10 -5.68
N GLU A 158 6.76 -6.24 -6.26
CA GLU A 158 7.90 -7.03 -5.76
C GLU A 158 8.30 -6.66 -4.31
N ALA A 159 8.20 -5.36 -3.95
CA ALA A 159 8.49 -4.84 -2.62
C ALA A 159 7.23 -4.33 -1.89
N CYS A 160 6.04 -4.82 -2.26
CA CYS A 160 4.77 -4.36 -1.70
C CYS A 160 3.85 -5.54 -1.44
N HIS A 161 3.55 -5.80 -0.16
CA HIS A 161 2.63 -6.86 0.26
C HIS A 161 1.31 -6.31 0.81
N ARG A 162 1.01 -5.02 0.50
CA ARG A 162 -0.18 -4.33 0.99
C ARG A 162 -1.45 -5.05 0.58
N LEU A 163 -2.39 -5.17 1.52
CA LEU A 163 -3.74 -5.65 1.28
C LEU A 163 -4.63 -4.49 0.80
N TYR A 164 -5.59 -4.77 -0.07
CA TYR A 164 -6.54 -3.77 -0.57
C TYR A 164 -7.79 -4.46 -1.13
N LEU A 165 -8.89 -3.72 -1.27
CA LEU A 165 -10.07 -4.18 -1.99
C LEU A 165 -9.96 -3.79 -3.47
N ASP A 166 -10.18 -4.77 -4.34
CA ASP A 166 -10.30 -4.52 -5.76
C ASP A 166 -11.74 -4.12 -6.11
N THR A 167 -12.01 -2.82 -6.08
CA THR A 167 -13.27 -2.22 -6.48
C THR A 167 -13.30 -1.82 -7.96
N SER A 168 -12.33 -2.25 -8.77
CA SER A 168 -12.31 -1.95 -10.20
C SER A 168 -13.40 -2.71 -10.95
N ARG A 169 -13.93 -2.11 -12.04
CA ARG A 169 -15.06 -2.64 -12.83
C ARG A 169 -14.88 -4.11 -13.27
N GLY A 170 -13.65 -4.59 -13.37
CA GLY A 170 -13.37 -5.97 -13.82
C GLY A 170 -12.76 -6.88 -12.77
N GLY A 171 -12.53 -6.41 -11.53
CA GLY A 171 -11.92 -7.19 -10.44
C GLY A 171 -10.50 -7.69 -10.77
N ARG A 172 -9.76 -7.02 -11.67
CA ARG A 172 -8.47 -7.48 -12.21
C ARG A 172 -7.28 -6.62 -11.81
N ARG A 173 -7.46 -5.76 -10.80
CA ARG A 173 -6.40 -4.90 -10.29
C ARG A 173 -5.30 -5.75 -9.61
N ARG A 174 -4.07 -5.61 -10.07
CA ARG A 174 -2.92 -6.36 -9.59
C ARG A 174 -2.12 -5.62 -8.52
N TRP A 175 -2.23 -4.30 -8.45
CA TRP A 175 -1.46 -3.43 -7.57
C TRP A 175 -2.38 -2.58 -6.70
N CYS A 176 -1.97 -2.35 -5.46
CA CYS A 176 -2.71 -1.50 -4.53
C CYS A 176 -2.84 -0.05 -5.01
N SER A 177 -1.96 0.40 -5.91
CA SER A 177 -2.05 1.69 -6.59
C SER A 177 -1.44 1.57 -7.99
N GLY A 178 -2.14 2.09 -9.00
CA GLY A 178 -1.63 2.18 -10.37
C GLY A 178 -0.46 3.16 -10.48
N GLU A 179 -0.53 4.27 -9.75
CA GLU A 179 0.46 5.35 -9.77
C GLU A 179 1.75 4.97 -9.03
N VAL A 180 1.65 4.30 -7.90
CA VAL A 180 2.81 3.93 -7.09
C VAL A 180 3.35 2.57 -7.50
N CYS A 181 2.62 1.49 -7.19
CA CYS A 181 3.11 0.13 -7.44
C CYS A 181 3.08 -0.23 -8.92
N GLY A 182 2.01 0.14 -9.64
CA GLY A 182 1.91 -0.11 -11.08
C GLY A 182 2.99 0.62 -11.88
N ASN A 183 3.32 1.86 -11.51
CA ASN A 183 4.41 2.60 -12.15
C ASN A 183 5.78 2.01 -11.84
N ARG A 184 6.02 1.65 -10.57
CA ARG A 184 7.28 1.01 -10.14
C ARG A 184 7.52 -0.27 -10.94
N GLU A 185 6.51 -1.12 -11.12
CA GLU A 185 6.60 -2.35 -11.89
C GLU A 185 6.83 -2.11 -13.39
N ARG A 186 6.20 -1.08 -13.96
CA ARG A 186 6.46 -0.67 -15.35
C ARG A 186 7.91 -0.25 -15.57
N VAL A 187 8.44 0.57 -14.67
CA VAL A 187 9.84 1.01 -14.70
C VAL A 187 10.80 -0.17 -14.53
N ALA A 188 10.55 -1.05 -13.56
CA ALA A 188 11.37 -2.24 -13.33
C ALA A 188 11.37 -3.16 -14.57
N ARG A 189 10.21 -3.37 -15.21
CA ARG A 189 10.10 -4.15 -16.44
C ARG A 189 10.85 -3.50 -17.60
N HIS A 190 10.78 -2.18 -17.73
CA HIS A 190 11.53 -1.45 -18.75
C HIS A 190 13.04 -1.63 -18.54
N ARG A 191 13.54 -1.44 -17.32
CA ARG A 191 14.96 -1.65 -16.99
C ARG A 191 15.42 -3.07 -17.29
N ARG A 192 14.65 -4.11 -16.93
CA ARG A 192 14.98 -5.51 -17.25
C ARG A 192 15.07 -5.78 -18.76
N ARG A 193 14.25 -5.10 -19.58
CA ARG A 193 14.31 -5.22 -21.04
C ARG A 193 15.52 -4.52 -21.66
N THR A 194 15.94 -3.38 -21.10
CA THR A 194 17.10 -2.60 -21.57
C THR A 194 18.41 -3.12 -21.02
N SER A 195 18.41 -3.86 -19.90
CA SER A 195 19.58 -4.51 -19.30
C SER A 195 19.67 -6.00 -19.67
N GLY A 196 19.03 -6.43 -20.76
CA GLY A 196 19.15 -7.79 -21.31
C GLY A 196 20.63 -8.16 -21.50
N PRO A 197 21.01 -9.44 -21.44
CA PRO A 197 22.41 -9.87 -21.48
C PRO A 197 23.06 -9.24 -22.71
N ALA A 198 24.14 -8.49 -22.48
CA ALA A 198 25.05 -8.11 -23.54
C ALA A 198 25.38 -9.38 -24.30
N ALA A 199 25.02 -9.43 -25.58
CA ALA A 199 25.36 -10.55 -26.44
C ALA A 199 26.85 -10.84 -26.16
N ALA A 200 27.11 -12.06 -25.68
CA ALA A 200 28.45 -12.56 -25.56
C ALA A 200 29.07 -12.40 -26.93
N SER A 201 29.99 -11.47 -27.07
CA SER A 201 30.84 -11.34 -28.24
C SER A 201 31.54 -12.69 -28.36
N GLY A 202 31.05 -13.48 -29.32
CA GLY A 202 31.70 -14.75 -29.65
C GLY A 202 33.17 -14.48 -29.99
N PRO A 203 34.07 -15.43 -29.72
CA PRO A 203 35.47 -15.26 -30.05
C PRO A 203 35.61 -15.00 -31.54
N ALA A 204 36.32 -13.95 -31.92
CA ALA A 204 36.68 -13.67 -33.28
C ALA A 204 37.45 -14.89 -33.85
N THR A 205 36.78 -15.65 -34.72
CA THR A 205 37.41 -16.66 -35.54
C THR A 205 38.32 -15.92 -36.53
N THR A 206 39.59 -15.86 -36.23
CA THR A 206 40.67 -15.54 -37.18
C THR A 206 40.69 -16.61 -38.24
N GLY A 207 40.01 -16.37 -39.38
CA GLY A 207 40.19 -17.15 -40.60
C GLY A 207 41.54 -16.79 -41.27
N PRO A 208 42.26 -17.75 -41.85
CA PRO A 208 43.56 -17.56 -42.46
C PRO A 208 43.38 -17.12 -43.93
N TYR A 209 43.36 -15.85 -44.21
CA TYR A 209 43.62 -15.34 -45.55
C TYR A 209 44.53 -14.10 -45.49
N GLY A 210 45.73 -14.32 -46.04
CA GLY A 210 46.76 -13.28 -46.19
C GLY A 210 46.38 -12.25 -47.29
N PRO A 211 47.24 -11.20 -47.46
CA PRO A 211 46.99 -10.09 -48.40
C PRO A 211 47.30 -10.53 -49.82
N GLY A 212 46.30 -10.47 -50.68
CA GLY A 212 46.41 -10.76 -52.12
C GLY A 212 45.56 -9.82 -52.98
N GLU A 213 46.24 -8.94 -53.63
CA GLU A 213 46.06 -8.29 -54.94
C GLU A 213 44.76 -7.60 -55.36
N PRO A 214 44.85 -6.44 -56.04
CA PRO A 214 43.73 -5.68 -56.57
C PRO A 214 43.38 -6.21 -57.99
N GLY A 215 42.13 -6.59 -58.22
CA GLY A 215 41.60 -6.94 -59.54
C GLY A 215 40.70 -5.83 -60.10
N PRO A 216 40.56 -5.76 -61.40
CA PRO A 216 40.27 -4.54 -62.15
C PRO A 216 38.80 -4.33 -62.53
N TYR A 217 38.45 -3.08 -62.67
CA TYR A 217 37.44 -2.46 -63.56
C TYR A 217 35.99 -2.86 -63.64
N GLY A 218 35.16 -1.84 -63.49
CA GLY A 218 34.14 -1.39 -64.38
C GLY A 218 32.69 -1.47 -63.87
N PRO A 219 31.70 -0.80 -64.46
CA PRO A 219 31.70 0.63 -64.77
C PRO A 219 30.50 1.35 -64.08
N GLU A 220 30.60 2.67 -64.12
CA GLU A 220 29.56 3.65 -63.82
C GLU A 220 28.19 3.31 -64.42
N LYS A 221 27.13 3.54 -63.68
CA LYS A 221 25.81 3.81 -64.28
C LYS A 221 25.27 5.12 -63.76
N GLU A 222 25.08 5.98 -64.72
CA GLU A 222 24.52 7.32 -64.68
C GLU A 222 23.12 7.36 -64.03
N ILE A 223 22.92 8.47 -63.35
CA ILE A 223 21.62 8.97 -62.90
C ILE A 223 21.04 9.83 -64.02
N PRO A 224 19.80 9.61 -64.49
CA PRO A 224 19.08 10.62 -65.27
C PRO A 224 18.30 11.59 -64.38
N PRO A 225 18.18 12.87 -64.81
CA PRO A 225 17.51 13.92 -64.03
C PRO A 225 16.01 14.00 -64.40
N GLY A 226 15.22 14.43 -63.40
CA GLY A 226 14.09 15.31 -63.48
C GLY A 226 12.84 14.79 -64.20
N VAL A 227 11.70 15.11 -63.61
CA VAL A 227 10.64 15.94 -64.20
C VAL A 227 9.47 16.01 -63.22
N GLU A 228 9.09 17.27 -62.90
CA GLU A 228 7.82 17.87 -62.43
C GLU A 228 7.12 17.35 -61.21
#